data_1b4964d28d5b3ba6b3483c771a6f33b3
#
_entry.id   1b4964d28d5b3ba6b3483c771a6f33b3
#
_cell.length_a   1.000
_cell.length_b   1.000
_cell.length_c   1.000
_cell.angle_alpha   90.00
_cell.angle_beta   90.00
_cell.angle_gamma   90.00
#
_symmetry.space_group_name_H-M   'P 1'
#
loop_
_entity.id
_entity.type
_entity.pdbx_description
1 polymer ?
#
loop_
_entity_poly.entity_id
_entity_poly.type
_entity_poly.pdbx_seq_one_letter_code
_entity_poly.pdbx_strand_id
1 'polypeptide(L)'
;LGIQDYIGRLYSGQVTEEGDADLQQSMLYPGRALTSAAYNLEQFVVETARNTVKNTPEIKMLGVMFEPYQLQSDMEEYGFYVTMDTADTSIHIYDAYEGYAKEDSYRIPAGEGHPYISQPYQDGDGMVVAYGTPITYGGRVVGVVITSVDLGAFSSVKTTSTNYDSMWATLFNQDGIIVWNSKSAESTGLNLSDMVPDPDRLEELRSLMAQGTAFQAEIPAEEGKNISCFFNPLQAGDETWW
;
A
#
# COMPACT_ATOMS: atom_id res chain seq x y z
N LEU A 1 15.34 -1.66 -9.10
CA LEU A 1 14.49 -1.64 -10.30
C LEU A 1 13.19 -2.31 -9.91
N GLY A 2 12.13 -1.53 -9.77
CA GLY A 2 10.83 -2.02 -9.33
C GLY A 2 10.04 -2.72 -10.45
N ILE A 3 8.91 -3.31 -10.08
CA ILE A 3 7.95 -3.94 -11.01
C ILE A 3 7.60 -2.97 -12.15
N GLN A 4 7.36 -1.69 -11.84
CA GLN A 4 7.04 -0.65 -12.84
C GLN A 4 8.12 -0.50 -13.93
N ASP A 5 9.40 -0.45 -13.55
CA ASP A 5 10.50 -0.32 -14.50
C ASP A 5 10.64 -1.54 -15.41
N TYR A 6 10.37 -2.73 -14.84
CA TYR A 6 10.43 -3.97 -15.60
C TYR A 6 9.28 -4.06 -16.60
N ILE A 7 8.06 -3.76 -16.17
CA ILE A 7 6.88 -3.72 -17.03
C ILE A 7 7.06 -2.72 -18.16
N GLY A 8 7.55 -1.49 -17.86
CA GLY A 8 7.82 -0.49 -18.88
C GLY A 8 8.81 -0.97 -19.95
N ARG A 9 9.83 -1.72 -19.57
CA ARG A 9 10.79 -2.31 -20.53
C ARG A 9 10.20 -3.43 -21.37
N LEU A 10 9.37 -4.29 -20.79
CA LEU A 10 8.68 -5.34 -21.54
C LEU A 10 7.73 -4.76 -22.57
N TYR A 11 6.95 -3.74 -22.20
CA TYR A 11 6.07 -3.06 -23.14
C TYR A 11 6.81 -2.34 -24.26
N SER A 12 7.99 -1.78 -23.98
CA SER A 12 8.83 -1.11 -25.01
C SER A 12 9.43 -2.08 -26.02
N GLY A 13 9.53 -3.35 -25.66
CA GLY A 13 10.03 -4.43 -26.51
C GLY A 13 8.94 -5.27 -27.16
N GLN A 14 7.67 -4.86 -27.08
CA GLN A 14 6.56 -5.62 -27.65
C GLN A 14 6.76 -5.84 -29.16
N VAL A 15 6.96 -7.11 -29.48
CA VAL A 15 6.74 -7.63 -30.81
C VAL A 15 5.24 -7.54 -31.08
N THR A 16 4.88 -6.97 -32.21
CA THR A 16 3.49 -6.91 -32.68
C THR A 16 2.87 -8.31 -32.66
N GLU A 17 1.65 -8.44 -32.15
CA GLU A 17 0.88 -9.69 -31.99
C GLU A 17 0.79 -10.56 -33.28
N GLU A 18 1.06 -10.00 -34.42
CA GLU A 18 1.06 -10.67 -35.74
C GLU A 18 2.35 -11.48 -35.98
N GLY A 19 2.70 -12.41 -35.11
CA GLY A 19 3.84 -13.27 -35.40
C GLY A 19 4.41 -14.06 -34.23
N ASP A 20 3.76 -14.04 -33.07
CA ASP A 20 4.22 -14.85 -31.94
C ASP A 20 3.79 -16.31 -32.17
N ALA A 21 4.63 -17.08 -32.86
CA ALA A 21 4.39 -18.49 -33.16
C ALA A 21 4.46 -19.38 -31.91
N ASP A 22 4.99 -18.85 -30.79
CA ASP A 22 5.23 -19.57 -29.54
C ASP A 22 4.34 -19.07 -28.41
N LEU A 23 3.02 -19.35 -28.51
CA LEU A 23 2.09 -19.15 -27.41
C LEU A 23 2.41 -20.12 -26.25
N GLN A 24 2.40 -19.60 -25.03
CA GLN A 24 2.65 -20.36 -23.80
C GLN A 24 1.41 -20.36 -22.91
N GLN A 25 1.19 -21.44 -22.16
CA GLN A 25 0.06 -21.51 -21.24
C GLN A 25 0.29 -20.62 -20.03
N SER A 26 -0.71 -19.79 -19.69
CA SER A 26 -0.70 -19.03 -18.45
C SER A 26 -0.57 -19.96 -17.24
N MET A 27 0.27 -19.58 -16.26
CA MET A 27 0.35 -20.28 -14.97
C MET A 27 -0.88 -20.02 -14.11
N LEU A 28 -1.48 -18.83 -14.23
CA LEU A 28 -2.57 -18.39 -13.37
C LEU A 28 -3.93 -18.71 -13.94
N TYR A 29 -4.09 -18.62 -15.26
CA TYR A 29 -5.38 -18.79 -15.94
C TYR A 29 -5.38 -20.04 -16.82
N PRO A 30 -5.81 -21.20 -16.29
CA PRO A 30 -5.79 -22.46 -17.03
C PRO A 30 -6.57 -22.36 -18.35
N GLY A 31 -5.94 -22.80 -19.44
CA GLY A 31 -6.54 -22.75 -20.77
C GLY A 31 -6.37 -21.43 -21.52
N ARG A 32 -5.76 -20.41 -20.91
CA ARG A 32 -5.36 -19.16 -21.59
C ARG A 32 -3.96 -19.30 -22.15
N ALA A 33 -3.81 -18.99 -23.42
CA ALA A 33 -2.52 -18.91 -24.10
C ALA A 33 -2.03 -17.46 -24.09
N LEU A 34 -0.79 -17.25 -23.69
CA LEU A 34 -0.14 -15.93 -23.61
C LEU A 34 0.94 -15.82 -24.67
N THR A 35 1.12 -14.63 -25.21
CA THR A 35 2.31 -14.28 -25.98
C THR A 35 3.56 -14.47 -25.13
N SER A 36 4.73 -14.66 -25.74
CA SER A 36 5.98 -14.78 -24.97
C SER A 36 6.26 -13.59 -24.06
N ALA A 37 5.88 -12.38 -24.47
CA ALA A 37 6.04 -11.17 -23.65
C ALA A 37 5.12 -11.19 -22.42
N ALA A 38 3.83 -11.50 -22.62
CA ALA A 38 2.84 -11.60 -21.54
C ALA A 38 3.20 -12.73 -20.56
N TYR A 39 3.63 -13.88 -21.07
CA TYR A 39 4.08 -15.00 -20.25
C TYR A 39 5.29 -14.67 -19.40
N ASN A 40 6.32 -14.04 -19.97
CA ASN A 40 7.50 -13.63 -19.22
C ASN A 40 7.16 -12.57 -18.15
N LEU A 41 6.23 -11.67 -18.46
CA LEU A 41 5.72 -10.70 -17.48
C LEU A 41 4.98 -11.40 -16.35
N GLU A 42 4.08 -12.35 -16.66
CA GLU A 42 3.38 -13.16 -15.65
C GLU A 42 4.36 -13.86 -14.72
N GLN A 43 5.35 -14.57 -15.26
CA GLN A 43 6.41 -15.22 -14.49
C GLN A 43 7.10 -14.24 -13.54
N PHE A 44 7.52 -13.10 -14.06
CA PHE A 44 8.23 -12.10 -13.29
C PHE A 44 7.38 -11.51 -12.15
N VAL A 45 6.14 -11.10 -12.42
CA VAL A 45 5.31 -10.46 -11.40
C VAL A 45 4.87 -11.45 -10.33
N VAL A 46 4.59 -12.70 -10.70
CA VAL A 46 4.23 -13.76 -9.76
C VAL A 46 5.39 -14.10 -8.84
N GLU A 47 6.59 -14.31 -9.42
CA GLU A 47 7.77 -14.65 -8.63
C GLU A 47 8.19 -13.49 -7.72
N THR A 48 8.10 -12.25 -8.22
CA THR A 48 8.35 -11.05 -7.42
C THR A 48 7.37 -10.94 -6.26
N ALA A 49 6.07 -11.14 -6.50
CA ALA A 49 5.05 -11.08 -5.47
C ALA A 49 5.32 -12.11 -4.36
N ARG A 50 5.57 -13.36 -4.73
CA ARG A 50 5.92 -14.45 -3.80
C ARG A 50 7.15 -14.13 -2.97
N ASN A 51 8.22 -13.70 -3.62
CA ASN A 51 9.47 -13.38 -2.94
C ASN A 51 9.32 -12.17 -2.01
N THR A 52 8.54 -11.18 -2.40
CA THR A 52 8.30 -10.00 -1.57
C THR A 52 7.57 -10.36 -0.27
N VAL A 53 6.43 -11.06 -0.36
CA VAL A 53 5.67 -11.42 0.86
C VAL A 53 6.43 -12.37 1.78
N LYS A 54 7.29 -13.24 1.24
CA LYS A 54 8.13 -14.14 2.03
C LYS A 54 9.26 -13.45 2.77
N ASN A 55 9.85 -12.44 2.16
CA ASN A 55 11.06 -11.80 2.67
C ASN A 55 10.80 -10.45 3.35
N THR A 56 9.55 -10.01 3.39
CA THR A 56 9.14 -8.73 4.01
C THR A 56 7.95 -9.00 4.93
N PRO A 57 8.19 -9.36 6.20
CA PRO A 57 7.13 -9.77 7.14
C PRO A 57 6.05 -8.72 7.36
N GLU A 58 6.36 -7.46 7.08
CA GLU A 58 5.43 -6.33 7.16
C GLU A 58 4.39 -6.34 6.05
N ILE A 59 4.66 -7.04 4.94
CA ILE A 59 3.74 -7.14 3.79
C ILE A 59 2.92 -8.42 3.93
N LYS A 60 1.65 -8.28 4.28
CA LYS A 60 0.70 -9.41 4.37
C LYS A 60 0.26 -9.92 3.01
N MET A 61 0.11 -9.02 2.03
CA MET A 61 -0.39 -9.34 0.70
C MET A 61 0.30 -8.45 -0.35
N LEU A 62 0.60 -9.03 -1.50
CA LEU A 62 0.95 -8.30 -2.72
C LEU A 62 0.15 -8.84 -3.89
N GLY A 63 -0.53 -7.94 -4.59
CA GLY A 63 -1.28 -8.22 -5.80
C GLY A 63 -0.84 -7.37 -6.98
N VAL A 64 -1.04 -7.88 -8.18
CA VAL A 64 -0.85 -7.17 -9.44
C VAL A 64 -2.10 -7.37 -10.28
N MET A 65 -2.73 -6.27 -10.67
CA MET A 65 -3.95 -6.24 -11.46
C MET A 65 -3.73 -5.34 -12.67
N PHE A 66 -4.16 -5.79 -13.83
CA PHE A 66 -4.08 -5.00 -15.06
C PHE A 66 -5.44 -4.41 -15.43
N GLU A 67 -5.39 -3.26 -16.08
CA GLU A 67 -6.53 -2.70 -16.78
C GLU A 67 -6.96 -3.65 -17.92
N PRO A 68 -8.24 -3.65 -18.31
CA PRO A 68 -8.75 -4.52 -19.37
C PRO A 68 -7.90 -4.44 -20.64
N TYR A 69 -7.54 -5.62 -21.17
CA TYR A 69 -6.77 -5.77 -22.42
C TYR A 69 -5.34 -5.20 -22.39
N GLN A 70 -4.81 -4.88 -21.16
CA GLN A 70 -3.46 -4.31 -21.07
C GLN A 70 -2.37 -5.36 -20.89
N LEU A 71 -2.64 -6.53 -20.36
CA LEU A 71 -1.65 -7.62 -20.39
C LEU A 71 -1.53 -8.21 -21.80
N GLN A 72 -2.68 -8.50 -22.43
CA GLN A 72 -2.81 -9.05 -23.77
C GLN A 72 -4.16 -8.61 -24.36
N SER A 73 -4.24 -8.37 -25.66
CA SER A 73 -5.39 -7.72 -26.31
C SER A 73 -6.68 -8.54 -26.29
N ASP A 74 -6.60 -9.85 -26.09
CA ASP A 74 -7.75 -10.77 -25.97
C ASP A 74 -8.08 -11.15 -24.53
N MET A 75 -7.42 -10.51 -23.53
CA MET A 75 -7.59 -10.80 -22.12
C MET A 75 -8.12 -9.58 -21.36
N GLU A 76 -9.41 -9.61 -21.04
CA GLU A 76 -10.07 -8.52 -20.32
C GLU A 76 -9.65 -8.49 -18.85
N GLU A 77 -9.63 -9.63 -18.19
CA GLU A 77 -9.26 -9.77 -16.79
C GLU A 77 -7.84 -10.31 -16.65
N TYR A 78 -7.03 -9.65 -15.83
CA TYR A 78 -5.81 -10.21 -15.29
C TYR A 78 -5.51 -9.55 -13.94
N GLY A 79 -5.71 -10.31 -12.90
CA GLY A 79 -5.43 -9.89 -11.54
C GLY A 79 -5.19 -11.08 -10.64
N PHE A 80 -4.17 -10.96 -9.79
CA PHE A 80 -3.88 -11.96 -8.77
C PHE A 80 -3.34 -11.29 -7.51
N TYR A 81 -3.37 -12.02 -6.41
CA TYR A 81 -2.62 -11.66 -5.22
C TYR A 81 -2.04 -12.89 -4.51
N VAL A 82 -0.99 -12.66 -3.77
CA VAL A 82 -0.30 -13.62 -2.92
C VAL A 82 -0.29 -13.09 -1.50
N THR A 83 -0.63 -13.93 -0.54
CA THR A 83 -0.49 -13.64 0.89
C THR A 83 0.73 -14.36 1.47
N MET A 84 1.22 -13.92 2.61
CA MET A 84 2.32 -14.59 3.30
C MET A 84 2.00 -16.07 3.57
N ASP A 85 0.78 -16.38 3.98
CA ASP A 85 0.36 -17.75 4.32
C ASP A 85 0.24 -18.66 3.10
N THR A 86 -0.01 -18.11 1.92
CA THR A 86 -0.25 -18.87 0.69
C THR A 86 0.90 -18.80 -0.30
N ALA A 87 1.95 -18.04 -0.03
CA ALA A 87 3.04 -17.79 -0.98
C ALA A 87 3.71 -19.06 -1.55
N ASP A 88 3.75 -20.14 -0.77
CA ASP A 88 4.34 -21.42 -1.19
C ASP A 88 3.33 -22.40 -1.80
N THR A 89 2.04 -22.18 -1.58
CA THR A 89 1.01 -23.21 -1.86
C THR A 89 0.03 -22.79 -2.93
N SER A 90 -0.42 -21.52 -2.95
CA SER A 90 -1.45 -21.07 -3.88
C SER A 90 -1.33 -19.58 -4.20
N ILE A 91 -1.90 -19.21 -5.32
CA ILE A 91 -2.09 -17.81 -5.74
C ILE A 91 -3.58 -17.61 -5.89
N HIS A 92 -4.07 -16.50 -5.36
CA HIS A 92 -5.45 -16.09 -5.56
C HIS A 92 -5.56 -15.33 -6.87
N ILE A 93 -6.45 -15.77 -7.76
CA ILE A 93 -6.72 -15.09 -9.02
C ILE A 93 -8.11 -14.46 -8.99
N TYR A 94 -8.28 -13.41 -9.77
CA TYR A 94 -9.59 -12.81 -10.04
C TYR A 94 -10.12 -13.32 -11.36
N ASP A 95 -11.33 -13.89 -11.33
CA ASP A 95 -11.98 -14.47 -12.50
C ASP A 95 -12.68 -13.42 -13.39
N ALA A 96 -12.77 -12.17 -12.92
CA ALA A 96 -13.38 -11.06 -13.62
C ALA A 96 -12.78 -9.71 -13.18
N TYR A 97 -12.73 -8.76 -14.10
CA TYR A 97 -12.24 -7.39 -13.85
C TYR A 97 -12.98 -6.70 -12.69
N GLU A 98 -14.29 -6.88 -12.59
CA GLU A 98 -15.12 -6.30 -11.52
C GLU A 98 -14.78 -6.82 -10.14
N GLY A 99 -14.04 -7.91 -10.05
CA GLY A 99 -13.60 -8.50 -8.78
C GLY A 99 -12.61 -7.61 -8.02
N TYR A 100 -11.85 -6.74 -8.72
CA TYR A 100 -10.92 -5.80 -8.12
C TYR A 100 -11.16 -4.34 -8.48
N ALA A 101 -11.86 -4.07 -9.60
CA ALA A 101 -12.03 -2.72 -10.15
C ALA A 101 -12.78 -1.74 -9.22
N LYS A 102 -13.53 -2.25 -8.23
CA LYS A 102 -14.34 -1.44 -7.31
C LYS A 102 -13.58 -1.03 -6.05
N GLU A 103 -12.51 -1.73 -5.73
CA GLU A 103 -11.70 -1.45 -4.54
C GLU A 103 -10.96 -0.13 -4.70
N ASP A 104 -11.02 0.75 -3.71
CA ASP A 104 -10.37 2.07 -3.77
C ASP A 104 -8.86 1.97 -3.99
N SER A 105 -8.22 0.94 -3.41
CA SER A 105 -6.80 0.64 -3.60
C SER A 105 -6.41 0.31 -5.05
N TYR A 106 -7.38 -0.07 -5.89
CA TYR A 106 -7.21 -0.23 -7.32
C TYR A 106 -7.77 0.97 -8.09
N ARG A 107 -9.04 1.31 -7.83
CA ARG A 107 -9.81 2.29 -8.59
C ARG A 107 -9.18 3.67 -8.63
N ILE A 108 -8.66 4.14 -7.47
CA ILE A 108 -8.06 5.47 -7.37
C ILE A 108 -6.75 5.52 -8.15
N PRO A 109 -5.75 4.63 -7.92
CA PRO A 109 -4.53 4.64 -8.73
C PRO A 109 -4.78 4.42 -10.22
N ALA A 110 -5.71 3.55 -10.57
CA ALA A 110 -6.04 3.29 -11.98
C ALA A 110 -6.64 4.52 -12.67
N GLY A 111 -7.57 5.21 -11.99
CA GLY A 111 -8.29 6.35 -12.58
C GLY A 111 -7.55 7.68 -12.49
N GLU A 112 -6.78 7.90 -11.43
CA GLU A 112 -6.14 9.19 -11.14
C GLU A 112 -4.63 9.20 -11.43
N GLY A 113 -4.02 8.02 -11.57
CA GLY A 113 -2.63 7.88 -11.97
C GLY A 113 -1.61 8.22 -10.88
N HIS A 114 -2.04 8.30 -9.62
CA HIS A 114 -1.17 8.51 -8.46
C HIS A 114 -1.37 7.41 -7.40
N PRO A 115 -0.40 7.19 -6.50
CA PRO A 115 -0.55 6.23 -5.42
C PRO A 115 -1.73 6.56 -4.49
N TYR A 116 -2.28 5.52 -3.86
CA TYR A 116 -3.34 5.63 -2.86
C TYR A 116 -2.99 4.82 -1.62
N ILE A 117 -3.26 5.38 -0.45
CA ILE A 117 -3.17 4.70 0.84
C ILE A 117 -4.56 4.68 1.48
N SER A 118 -5.00 3.51 1.92
CA SER A 118 -6.28 3.38 2.62
C SER A 118 -6.19 3.89 4.06
N GLN A 119 -7.35 4.21 4.63
CA GLN A 119 -7.46 4.26 6.09
C GLN A 119 -7.12 2.89 6.69
N PRO A 120 -6.63 2.82 7.95
CA PRO A 120 -6.44 1.55 8.63
C PRO A 120 -7.75 0.76 8.73
N TYR A 121 -7.68 -0.54 8.46
CA TYR A 121 -8.83 -1.43 8.57
C TYR A 121 -8.42 -2.79 9.15
N GLN A 122 -9.40 -3.51 9.70
CA GLN A 122 -9.19 -4.83 10.26
C GLN A 122 -9.08 -5.87 9.16
N ASP A 123 -8.00 -6.66 9.16
CA ASP A 123 -7.81 -7.81 8.29
C ASP A 123 -7.36 -9.02 9.12
N GLY A 124 -8.26 -9.98 9.30
CA GLY A 124 -8.05 -11.06 10.25
C GLY A 124 -7.85 -10.52 11.68
N ASP A 125 -6.76 -10.93 12.32
CA ASP A 125 -6.43 -10.52 13.70
C ASP A 125 -5.57 -9.25 13.77
N GLY A 126 -5.26 -8.60 12.62
CA GLY A 126 -4.37 -7.44 12.53
C GLY A 126 -5.03 -6.23 11.90
N MET A 127 -4.44 -5.07 12.19
CA MET A 127 -4.75 -3.82 11.49
C MET A 127 -3.78 -3.65 10.33
N VAL A 128 -4.32 -3.29 9.16
CA VAL A 128 -3.54 -3.08 7.94
C VAL A 128 -3.90 -1.77 7.26
N VAL A 129 -3.01 -1.31 6.39
CA VAL A 129 -3.28 -0.31 5.36
C VAL A 129 -3.04 -0.94 3.99
N ALA A 130 -3.90 -0.65 3.03
CA ALA A 130 -3.66 -1.00 1.64
C ALA A 130 -2.96 0.15 0.92
N TYR A 131 -1.92 -0.16 0.16
CA TYR A 131 -1.18 0.79 -0.67
C TYR A 131 -1.26 0.37 -2.13
N GLY A 132 -1.95 1.16 -2.93
CA GLY A 132 -2.09 0.97 -4.37
C GLY A 132 -1.12 1.89 -5.14
N THR A 133 -0.38 1.34 -6.09
CA THR A 133 0.57 2.09 -6.93
C THR A 133 0.27 1.84 -8.39
N PRO A 134 0.02 2.89 -9.21
CA PRO A 134 -0.27 2.71 -10.62
C PRO A 134 0.95 2.20 -11.38
N ILE A 135 0.73 1.28 -12.30
CA ILE A 135 1.70 0.85 -13.30
C ILE A 135 1.45 1.68 -14.55
N THR A 136 2.43 2.47 -14.96
CA THR A 136 2.27 3.37 -16.09
C THR A 136 3.14 2.96 -17.29
N TYR A 137 2.56 3.04 -18.48
CA TYR A 137 3.26 2.88 -19.74
C TYR A 137 2.72 3.83 -20.81
N GLY A 138 3.62 4.52 -21.51
CA GLY A 138 3.23 5.47 -22.57
C GLY A 138 2.33 6.62 -22.06
N GLY A 139 2.46 7.01 -20.79
CA GLY A 139 1.63 8.07 -20.17
C GLY A 139 0.21 7.62 -19.79
N ARG A 140 -0.07 6.32 -19.82
CA ARG A 140 -1.35 5.74 -19.38
C ARG A 140 -1.12 4.77 -18.24
N VAL A 141 -2.08 4.63 -17.35
CA VAL A 141 -2.11 3.55 -16.37
C VAL A 141 -2.51 2.27 -17.10
N VAL A 142 -1.74 1.20 -16.93
CA VAL A 142 -1.96 -0.13 -17.52
C VAL A 142 -2.30 -1.17 -16.46
N GLY A 143 -2.19 -0.82 -15.18
CA GLY A 143 -2.50 -1.69 -14.07
C GLY A 143 -2.13 -1.05 -12.73
N VAL A 144 -2.29 -1.81 -11.66
CA VAL A 144 -1.98 -1.38 -10.29
C VAL A 144 -1.28 -2.51 -9.55
N VAL A 145 -0.26 -2.17 -8.77
CA VAL A 145 0.29 -3.04 -7.73
C VAL A 145 -0.35 -2.64 -6.41
N ILE A 146 -0.89 -3.62 -5.69
CA ILE A 146 -1.50 -3.40 -4.38
C ILE A 146 -0.72 -4.20 -3.33
N THR A 147 -0.42 -3.55 -2.21
CA THR A 147 0.17 -4.21 -1.03
C THR A 147 -0.69 -3.95 0.19
N SER A 148 -0.83 -4.96 1.06
CA SER A 148 -1.36 -4.76 2.41
C SER A 148 -0.21 -4.81 3.40
N VAL A 149 -0.05 -3.75 4.17
CA VAL A 149 1.03 -3.58 5.16
C VAL A 149 0.45 -3.76 6.56
N ASP A 150 1.07 -4.67 7.32
CA ASP A 150 0.70 -4.93 8.71
C ASP A 150 1.20 -3.81 9.63
N LEU A 151 0.28 -3.11 10.26
CA LEU A 151 0.62 -2.05 11.22
C LEU A 151 1.23 -2.59 12.52
N GLY A 152 1.00 -3.88 12.84
CA GLY A 152 1.67 -4.57 13.94
C GLY A 152 3.19 -4.66 13.79
N ALA A 153 3.71 -4.57 12.57
CA ALA A 153 5.15 -4.53 12.30
C ALA A 153 5.85 -3.35 12.97
N PHE A 154 5.15 -2.22 13.13
CA PHE A 154 5.68 -1.06 13.86
C PHE A 154 5.89 -1.31 15.36
N SER A 155 5.34 -2.40 15.92
CA SER A 155 5.55 -2.78 17.33
C SER A 155 7.03 -3.04 17.67
N SER A 156 7.86 -3.30 16.66
CA SER A 156 9.31 -3.45 16.80
C SER A 156 10.05 -2.12 17.02
N VAL A 157 9.39 -0.98 16.76
CA VAL A 157 9.97 0.36 16.97
C VAL A 157 10.16 0.59 18.48
N LYS A 158 11.40 0.66 18.90
CA LYS A 158 11.75 0.91 20.31
C LYS A 158 11.60 2.39 20.64
N THR A 159 10.70 2.67 21.57
CA THR A 159 10.49 4.03 22.12
C THR A 159 11.09 4.10 23.52
N THR A 160 12.41 4.18 23.61
CA THR A 160 13.12 4.30 24.90
C THR A 160 14.00 5.54 24.90
N SER A 161 14.04 6.22 26.03
CA SER A 161 14.91 7.38 26.26
C SER A 161 15.55 7.28 27.64
N THR A 162 16.80 7.75 27.76
CA THR A 162 17.46 7.95 29.05
C THR A 162 17.10 9.28 29.71
N ASN A 163 16.44 10.18 28.96
CA ASN A 163 16.13 11.54 29.39
C ASN A 163 14.66 11.72 29.83
N TYR A 164 13.80 10.74 29.55
CA TYR A 164 12.37 10.82 29.85
C TYR A 164 11.90 9.55 30.53
N ASP A 165 11.08 9.68 31.56
CA ASP A 165 10.53 8.56 32.35
C ASP A 165 9.58 7.69 31.52
N SER A 166 8.88 8.30 30.55
CA SER A 166 8.08 7.59 29.57
C SER A 166 8.13 8.29 28.22
N MET A 167 8.22 7.50 27.16
CA MET A 167 8.19 7.97 25.79
C MET A 167 7.41 6.96 24.94
N TRP A 168 6.61 7.47 24.02
CA TRP A 168 5.93 6.65 23.03
C TRP A 168 5.87 7.37 21.68
N ALA A 169 5.60 6.65 20.63
CA ALA A 169 5.40 7.19 19.29
C ALA A 169 3.98 6.90 18.81
N THR A 170 3.43 7.84 18.09
CA THR A 170 2.14 7.71 17.42
C THR A 170 2.31 8.13 15.97
N LEU A 171 1.77 7.35 15.05
CA LEU A 171 1.75 7.67 13.63
C LEU A 171 0.34 8.07 13.24
N PHE A 172 0.20 9.27 12.69
CA PHE A 172 -1.06 9.80 12.15
C PHE A 172 -0.97 9.86 10.62
N ASN A 173 -2.06 9.56 9.94
CA ASN A 173 -2.18 9.90 8.54
C ASN A 173 -2.51 11.40 8.35
N GLN A 174 -2.64 11.85 7.10
CA GLN A 174 -2.92 13.25 6.78
C GLN A 174 -4.26 13.76 7.36
N ASP A 175 -5.24 12.87 7.60
CA ASP A 175 -6.54 13.21 8.17
C ASP A 175 -6.52 13.25 9.71
N GLY A 176 -5.36 12.98 10.31
CA GLY A 176 -5.18 12.90 11.75
C GLY A 176 -5.73 11.61 12.37
N ILE A 177 -5.93 10.56 11.57
CA ILE A 177 -6.28 9.22 12.05
C ILE A 177 -5.02 8.54 12.56
N ILE A 178 -5.10 7.94 13.75
CA ILE A 178 -4.00 7.15 14.32
C ILE A 178 -3.86 5.86 13.51
N VAL A 179 -2.76 5.74 12.79
CA VAL A 179 -2.39 4.55 12.04
C VAL A 179 -1.72 3.54 12.96
N TRP A 180 -0.91 4.03 13.90
CA TRP A 180 -0.20 3.20 14.86
C TRP A 180 0.15 3.99 16.12
N ASN A 181 0.19 3.29 17.28
CA ASN A 181 0.61 3.85 18.55
C ASN A 181 1.40 2.81 19.35
N SER A 182 2.64 3.14 19.73
CA SER A 182 3.53 2.22 20.45
C SER A 182 3.09 1.90 21.88
N LYS A 183 2.19 2.69 22.47
CA LYS A 183 1.71 2.54 23.84
C LYS A 183 0.40 1.73 23.89
N SER A 184 -0.47 1.88 22.89
CA SER A 184 -1.79 1.24 22.86
C SER A 184 -2.22 0.96 21.42
N ALA A 185 -2.32 -0.31 21.06
CA ALA A 185 -2.88 -0.74 19.78
C ALA A 185 -4.37 -0.36 19.63
N GLU A 186 -5.10 -0.25 20.76
CA GLU A 186 -6.53 0.12 20.78
C GLU A 186 -6.75 1.57 20.30
N SER A 187 -5.70 2.40 20.29
CA SER A 187 -5.78 3.77 19.77
C SER A 187 -5.82 3.84 18.24
N THR A 188 -5.50 2.75 17.54
CA THR A 188 -5.51 2.72 16.06
C THR A 188 -6.94 2.95 15.54
N GLY A 189 -7.06 3.87 14.58
CA GLY A 189 -8.36 4.29 14.03
C GLY A 189 -9.00 5.46 14.75
N LEU A 190 -8.53 5.84 15.95
CA LEU A 190 -8.97 7.07 16.62
C LEU A 190 -8.39 8.30 15.89
N ASN A 191 -9.03 9.47 16.10
CA ASN A 191 -8.59 10.71 15.50
C ASN A 191 -7.75 11.55 16.49
N LEU A 192 -6.91 12.44 15.96
CA LEU A 192 -6.18 13.42 16.77
C LEU A 192 -7.12 14.25 17.67
N SER A 193 -8.35 14.53 17.23
CA SER A 193 -9.38 15.21 18.01
C SER A 193 -9.77 14.45 19.29
N ASP A 194 -9.65 13.12 19.30
CA ASP A 194 -9.95 12.32 20.49
C ASP A 194 -8.84 12.46 21.55
N MET A 195 -7.62 12.79 21.10
CA MET A 195 -6.47 13.05 21.97
C MET A 195 -6.36 14.51 22.41
N VAL A 196 -6.89 15.44 21.62
CA VAL A 196 -6.85 16.89 21.82
C VAL A 196 -8.26 17.45 21.79
N PRO A 197 -9.00 17.36 22.91
CA PRO A 197 -10.41 17.77 22.96
C PRO A 197 -10.62 19.28 22.91
N ASP A 198 -9.59 20.09 23.14
CA ASP A 198 -9.63 21.56 23.01
C ASP A 198 -9.61 21.93 21.53
N PRO A 199 -10.71 22.53 20.99
CA PRO A 199 -10.82 22.84 19.56
C PRO A 199 -9.82 23.90 19.09
N ASP A 200 -9.45 24.89 19.92
CA ASP A 200 -8.51 25.93 19.54
C ASP A 200 -7.10 25.32 19.42
N ARG A 201 -6.76 24.43 20.34
CA ARG A 201 -5.49 23.71 20.32
C ARG A 201 -5.40 22.74 19.16
N LEU A 202 -6.48 22.03 18.87
CA LEU A 202 -6.57 21.13 17.72
C LEU A 202 -6.35 21.88 16.40
N GLU A 203 -6.99 23.04 16.22
CA GLU A 203 -6.83 23.88 15.03
C GLU A 203 -5.39 24.38 14.88
N GLU A 204 -4.76 24.81 15.99
CA GLU A 204 -3.35 25.19 16.00
C GLU A 204 -2.45 24.05 15.52
N LEU A 205 -2.62 22.83 16.06
CA LEU A 205 -1.85 21.68 15.66
C LEU A 205 -2.04 21.34 14.18
N ARG A 206 -3.29 21.33 13.69
CA ARG A 206 -3.58 21.11 12.27
C ARG A 206 -2.94 22.15 11.37
N SER A 207 -2.95 23.41 11.79
CA SER A 207 -2.29 24.49 11.06
C SER A 207 -0.77 24.32 11.00
N LEU A 208 -0.15 23.82 12.05
CA LEU A 208 1.29 23.49 12.08
C LEU A 208 1.60 22.27 11.20
N MET A 209 0.78 21.23 11.28
CA MET A 209 0.91 20.03 10.41
C MET A 209 0.78 20.40 8.93
N ALA A 210 -0.15 21.30 8.58
CA ALA A 210 -0.33 21.75 7.20
C ALA A 210 0.90 22.46 6.60
N GLN A 211 1.84 22.93 7.42
CA GLN A 211 3.11 23.52 6.95
C GLN A 211 4.11 22.48 6.46
N GLY A 212 3.89 21.19 6.74
CA GLY A 212 4.75 20.11 6.27
C GLY A 212 6.18 20.11 6.85
N THR A 213 6.41 20.79 7.97
CA THR A 213 7.72 20.90 8.62
C THR A 213 7.66 20.39 10.05
N ALA A 214 8.76 19.80 10.53
CA ALA A 214 8.84 19.32 11.89
C ALA A 214 8.63 20.46 12.91
N PHE A 215 7.87 20.18 13.97
CA PHE A 215 7.60 21.13 15.05
C PHE A 215 7.48 20.44 16.39
N GLN A 216 7.52 21.24 17.47
CA GLN A 216 7.27 20.79 18.84
C GLN A 216 6.00 21.47 19.37
N ALA A 217 5.22 20.71 20.10
CA ALA A 217 4.03 21.22 20.77
C ALA A 217 3.82 20.52 22.12
N GLU A 218 3.11 21.20 23.04
CA GLU A 218 2.63 20.58 24.26
C GLU A 218 1.15 20.27 24.14
N ILE A 219 0.77 19.05 24.50
CA ILE A 219 -0.62 18.60 24.54
C ILE A 219 -1.02 18.41 26.00
N PRO A 220 -2.12 19.02 26.47
CA PRO A 220 -2.65 18.75 27.80
C PRO A 220 -2.96 17.27 28.00
N ALA A 221 -2.50 16.72 29.11
CA ALA A 221 -2.81 15.36 29.54
C ALA A 221 -3.68 15.38 30.79
N GLU A 222 -4.11 14.20 31.22
CA GLU A 222 -4.83 14.02 32.48
C GLU A 222 -3.99 14.53 33.66
N GLU A 223 -4.66 14.88 34.74
CA GLU A 223 -4.06 15.37 36.02
C GLU A 223 -3.30 16.71 35.90
N GLY A 224 -3.59 17.53 34.87
CA GLY A 224 -2.96 18.85 34.72
C GLY A 224 -1.50 18.80 34.30
N LYS A 225 -1.03 17.67 33.76
CA LYS A 225 0.30 17.51 33.16
C LYS A 225 0.23 17.86 31.67
N ASN A 226 1.36 18.20 31.10
CA ASN A 226 1.52 18.37 29.67
C ASN A 226 2.43 17.27 29.10
N ILE A 227 2.11 16.84 27.89
CA ILE A 227 2.93 15.94 27.10
C ILE A 227 3.68 16.80 26.08
N SER A 228 5.01 16.74 26.10
CA SER A 228 5.82 17.36 25.05
C SER A 228 5.85 16.43 23.83
N CYS A 229 5.33 16.92 22.71
CA CYS A 229 5.25 16.18 21.45
C CYS A 229 6.20 16.76 20.42
N PHE A 230 6.91 15.88 19.72
CA PHE A 230 7.73 16.21 18.57
C PHE A 230 7.05 15.64 17.33
N PHE A 231 6.54 16.50 16.48
CA PHE A 231 5.89 16.14 15.24
C PHE A 231 6.92 16.16 14.11
N ASN A 232 7.06 15.04 13.40
CA ASN A 232 7.95 14.91 12.26
C ASN A 232 7.16 14.42 11.06
N PRO A 233 7.19 15.14 9.92
CA PRO A 233 6.50 14.73 8.72
C PRO A 233 7.18 13.49 8.12
N LEU A 234 6.37 12.55 7.66
CA LEU A 234 6.77 11.35 6.96
C LEU A 234 6.02 11.30 5.62
N GLN A 235 6.75 11.19 4.52
CA GLN A 235 6.13 11.03 3.21
C GLN A 235 5.63 9.58 3.04
N ALA A 236 4.34 9.43 2.81
CA ALA A 236 3.67 8.16 2.59
C ALA A 236 2.89 8.24 1.27
N GLY A 237 3.51 7.80 0.17
CA GLY A 237 2.97 8.06 -1.17
C GLY A 237 2.93 9.57 -1.45
N ASP A 238 1.76 10.06 -1.84
CA ASP A 238 1.51 11.49 -2.07
C ASP A 238 1.00 12.21 -0.82
N GLU A 239 0.80 11.48 0.28
CA GLU A 239 0.32 12.01 1.55
C GLU A 239 1.48 12.35 2.49
N THR A 240 1.25 13.30 3.40
CA THR A 240 2.13 13.59 4.53
C THR A 240 1.53 13.01 5.81
N TRP A 241 2.20 12.04 6.39
CA TRP A 241 1.88 11.46 7.69
C TRP A 241 2.72 12.10 8.80
N TRP A 242 2.34 11.88 10.06
CA TRP A 242 2.94 12.53 11.22
C TRP A 242 3.23 11.57 12.36
#